data_de341d4696d2f5ab7f0ef61b44264826
#
_entry.id   de341d4696d2f5ab7f0ef61b44264826
#
_cell.length_a   1.000
_cell.length_b   1.000
_cell.length_c   1.000
_cell.angle_alpha   90.00
_cell.angle_beta   90.00
_cell.angle_gamma   90.00
#
_symmetry.space_group_name_H-M   'P 1'
#
loop_
_entity.id
_entity.type
_entity.pdbx_description
1 polymer ?
#
loop_
_entity_poly.entity_id
_entity_poly.type
_entity_poly.pdbx_seq_one_letter_code
_entity_poly.pdbx_strand_id
1 'polypeptide(L)'
;MFTGLVEEVGRVLERAGSRLVLAADRVLEDSGVGASVAVNGACLTVVEVQAGRLRFDVGPETLARTALGDLAVGDPVNLERPMRLGGLVGGHLVQGHVDGVGTVAALTRQAETARLTIEWPGEALAPLLIPQGSVAVDGVSLTVARLNERDFEIMVIPHTLAATTLGGLTPGKRVNLEMDMIGKYVQRILQLRQPPAPTRGPDGREGTR
;
A
#
# COMPACT_ATOMS: atom_id res chain seq x y z
N MET A 1 -1.85 -4.04 -12.25
CA MET A 1 -1.53 -2.59 -12.16
C MET A 1 -2.81 -1.86 -11.80
N PHE A 2 -2.71 -0.91 -10.89
CA PHE A 2 -3.79 -0.10 -10.33
C PHE A 2 -3.38 1.38 -10.42
N THR A 3 -4.26 2.27 -9.98
CA THR A 3 -4.04 3.72 -10.02
C THR A 3 -3.97 4.35 -8.64
N GLY A 4 -4.36 3.60 -7.61
CA GLY A 4 -4.54 4.08 -6.24
C GLY A 4 -5.82 4.92 -6.07
N LEU A 5 -6.78 4.75 -6.96
CA LEU A 5 -8.13 5.32 -6.84
C LEU A 5 -9.09 4.24 -6.38
N VAL A 6 -9.37 4.22 -5.09
CA VAL A 6 -10.29 3.28 -4.47
C VAL A 6 -11.68 3.41 -5.11
N GLU A 7 -12.23 2.28 -5.56
CA GLU A 7 -13.55 2.26 -6.21
C GLU A 7 -14.69 2.04 -5.20
N GLU A 8 -14.42 1.28 -4.14
CA GLU A 8 -15.36 1.07 -3.03
C GLU A 8 -14.65 0.65 -1.74
N VAL A 9 -15.36 0.78 -0.62
CA VAL A 9 -14.97 0.21 0.66
C VAL A 9 -15.78 -1.07 0.88
N GLY A 10 -15.12 -2.22 0.70
CA GLY A 10 -15.68 -3.53 1.02
C GLY A 10 -15.62 -3.83 2.51
N ARG A 11 -16.09 -5.02 2.90
CA ARG A 11 -16.09 -5.48 4.29
C ARG A 11 -15.64 -6.92 4.41
N VAL A 12 -14.82 -7.22 5.41
CA VAL A 12 -14.38 -8.59 5.70
C VAL A 12 -15.57 -9.40 6.22
N LEU A 13 -15.93 -10.49 5.53
CA LEU A 13 -16.95 -11.45 5.94
C LEU A 13 -16.37 -12.68 6.62
N GLU A 14 -15.19 -13.13 6.19
CA GLU A 14 -14.49 -14.29 6.75
C GLU A 14 -12.99 -14.03 6.70
N ARG A 15 -12.29 -14.41 7.77
CA ARG A 15 -10.84 -14.40 7.86
C ARG A 15 -10.40 -15.63 8.64
N ALA A 16 -9.94 -16.69 7.93
CA ALA A 16 -9.56 -17.96 8.55
C ALA A 16 -8.34 -18.56 7.82
N GLY A 17 -7.21 -18.64 8.51
CA GLY A 17 -5.96 -19.09 7.93
C GLY A 17 -5.57 -18.25 6.69
N SER A 18 -5.45 -18.88 5.53
CA SER A 18 -5.21 -18.21 4.24
C SER A 18 -6.47 -17.65 3.59
N ARG A 19 -7.67 -18.05 4.06
CA ARG A 19 -8.93 -17.64 3.43
C ARG A 19 -9.34 -16.23 3.85
N LEU A 20 -9.65 -15.40 2.87
CA LEU A 20 -10.23 -14.07 3.03
C LEU A 20 -11.47 -13.96 2.13
N VAL A 21 -12.63 -13.67 2.73
CA VAL A 21 -13.89 -13.41 2.01
C VAL A 21 -14.31 -11.98 2.29
N LEU A 22 -14.58 -11.23 1.23
CA LEU A 22 -14.99 -9.83 1.29
C LEU A 22 -16.38 -9.64 0.71
N ALA A 23 -17.22 -8.84 1.36
CA ALA A 23 -18.39 -8.25 0.73
C ALA A 23 -17.91 -7.15 -0.23
N ALA A 24 -18.43 -7.17 -1.44
CA ALA A 24 -18.14 -6.19 -2.47
C ALA A 24 -19.39 -6.01 -3.36
N ASP A 25 -19.46 -4.90 -4.06
CA ASP A 25 -20.56 -4.58 -4.98
C ASP A 25 -19.99 -4.12 -6.33
N ARG A 26 -19.38 -2.95 -6.37
CA ARG A 26 -18.87 -2.33 -7.60
C ARG A 26 -17.73 -3.11 -8.25
N VAL A 27 -16.76 -3.59 -7.45
CA VAL A 27 -15.62 -4.34 -8.00
C VAL A 27 -15.98 -5.73 -8.48
N LEU A 28 -17.18 -6.25 -8.15
CA LEU A 28 -17.70 -7.51 -8.69
C LEU A 28 -17.92 -7.47 -10.21
N GLU A 29 -18.24 -6.27 -10.72
CA GLU A 29 -18.32 -6.08 -12.16
C GLU A 29 -17.06 -6.51 -12.81
N ASP A 30 -16.65 -7.22 -13.58
CA ASP A 30 -15.36 -7.59 -14.19
C ASP A 30 -14.35 -8.34 -13.30
N SER A 31 -14.72 -8.73 -12.08
CA SER A 31 -13.85 -9.51 -11.19
C SER A 31 -14.19 -11.00 -11.21
N GLY A 32 -13.94 -11.66 -12.35
CA GLY A 32 -14.06 -13.12 -12.46
C GLY A 32 -12.95 -13.88 -11.72
N VAL A 33 -13.11 -15.21 -11.59
CA VAL A 33 -12.04 -16.08 -11.07
C VAL A 33 -10.76 -15.90 -11.90
N GLY A 34 -9.64 -15.71 -11.23
CA GLY A 34 -8.33 -15.38 -11.83
C GLY A 34 -8.07 -13.89 -12.02
N ALA A 35 -9.08 -13.02 -11.84
CA ALA A 35 -8.86 -11.58 -11.86
C ALA A 35 -8.06 -11.11 -10.64
N SER A 36 -7.32 -10.00 -10.81
CA SER A 36 -6.66 -9.32 -9.70
C SER A 36 -7.59 -8.26 -9.10
N VAL A 37 -7.55 -8.09 -7.79
CA VAL A 37 -8.17 -6.97 -7.07
C VAL A 37 -7.17 -6.47 -6.04
N ALA A 38 -6.98 -5.16 -5.94
CA ALA A 38 -6.22 -4.56 -4.85
C ALA A 38 -7.10 -4.49 -3.60
N VAL A 39 -6.66 -5.11 -2.52
CA VAL A 39 -7.31 -5.11 -1.21
C VAL A 39 -6.38 -4.38 -0.23
N ASN A 40 -6.81 -3.22 0.25
CA ASN A 40 -5.92 -2.31 1.00
C ASN A 40 -4.53 -2.19 0.33
N GLY A 41 -4.51 -2.04 -1.00
CA GLY A 41 -3.28 -1.91 -1.79
C GLY A 41 -2.51 -3.19 -2.04
N ALA A 42 -2.90 -4.34 -1.50
CA ALA A 42 -2.28 -5.61 -1.85
C ALA A 42 -3.00 -6.27 -3.03
N CYS A 43 -2.29 -6.61 -4.09
CA CYS A 43 -2.82 -7.32 -5.25
C CYS A 43 -3.12 -8.78 -4.89
N LEU A 44 -4.39 -9.15 -4.89
CA LEU A 44 -4.85 -10.51 -4.62
C LEU A 44 -5.58 -11.08 -5.84
N THR A 45 -5.48 -12.40 -6.03
CA THR A 45 -6.19 -13.11 -7.09
C THR A 45 -7.51 -13.64 -6.58
N VAL A 46 -8.58 -13.33 -7.28
CA VAL A 46 -9.92 -13.87 -7.00
C VAL A 46 -9.94 -15.37 -7.28
N VAL A 47 -10.33 -16.16 -6.30
CA VAL A 47 -10.44 -17.62 -6.45
C VAL A 47 -11.89 -18.10 -6.49
N GLU A 48 -12.83 -17.28 -6.04
CA GLU A 48 -14.26 -17.57 -6.11
C GLU A 48 -15.07 -16.27 -6.11
N VAL A 49 -16.13 -16.24 -6.91
CA VAL A 49 -17.10 -15.15 -6.98
C VAL A 49 -18.47 -15.70 -6.64
N GLN A 50 -19.13 -15.10 -5.67
CA GLN A 50 -20.54 -15.35 -5.33
C GLN A 50 -21.30 -14.03 -5.35
N ALA A 51 -22.64 -14.09 -5.30
CA ALA A 51 -23.45 -12.88 -5.23
C ALA A 51 -23.05 -11.99 -4.03
N GLY A 52 -22.51 -10.81 -4.32
CA GLY A 52 -22.07 -9.85 -3.31
C GLY A 52 -20.75 -10.21 -2.60
N ARG A 53 -19.95 -11.19 -3.09
CA ARG A 53 -18.75 -11.67 -2.37
C ARG A 53 -17.63 -12.05 -3.32
N LEU A 54 -16.39 -11.74 -2.89
CA LEU A 54 -15.16 -12.21 -3.47
C LEU A 54 -14.38 -13.02 -2.43
N ARG A 55 -13.83 -14.17 -2.84
CA ARG A 55 -12.92 -14.96 -2.02
C ARG A 55 -11.51 -14.93 -2.60
N PHE A 56 -10.55 -14.85 -1.69
CA PHE A 56 -9.12 -14.86 -1.96
C PHE A 56 -8.43 -15.90 -1.09
N ASP A 57 -7.38 -16.52 -1.62
CA ASP A 57 -6.44 -17.31 -0.85
C ASP A 57 -5.15 -16.49 -0.67
N VAL A 58 -4.87 -16.05 0.55
CA VAL A 58 -3.75 -15.15 0.87
C VAL A 58 -2.59 -15.97 1.42
N GLY A 59 -1.47 -15.95 0.71
CA GLY A 59 -0.27 -16.69 1.12
C GLY A 59 0.32 -16.20 2.44
N PRO A 60 1.05 -17.06 3.18
CA PRO A 60 1.63 -16.71 4.48
C PRO A 60 2.60 -15.53 4.40
N GLU A 61 3.36 -15.41 3.32
CA GLU A 61 4.26 -14.28 3.11
C GLU A 61 3.49 -12.96 2.97
N THR A 62 2.41 -12.94 2.18
CA THR A 62 1.54 -11.76 2.04
C THR A 62 0.95 -11.36 3.39
N LEU A 63 0.49 -12.31 4.18
CA LEU A 63 -0.04 -12.06 5.52
C LEU A 63 1.01 -11.50 6.49
N ALA A 64 2.25 -11.96 6.37
CA ALA A 64 3.36 -11.51 7.22
C ALA A 64 3.88 -10.12 6.81
N ARG A 65 3.84 -9.79 5.51
CA ARG A 65 4.40 -8.55 4.96
C ARG A 65 3.40 -7.41 4.83
N THR A 66 2.12 -7.66 5.07
CA THR A 66 1.05 -6.67 4.92
C THR A 66 0.20 -6.56 6.18
N ALA A 67 -0.55 -5.48 6.30
CA ALA A 67 -1.57 -5.31 7.34
C ALA A 67 -2.81 -6.20 7.12
N LEU A 68 -2.88 -6.99 6.03
CA LEU A 68 -3.98 -7.94 5.80
C LEU A 68 -4.04 -9.04 6.86
N GLY A 69 -2.88 -9.35 7.49
CA GLY A 69 -2.82 -10.30 8.61
C GLY A 69 -3.62 -9.86 9.83
N ASP A 70 -3.80 -8.56 10.02
CA ASP A 70 -4.48 -7.96 11.18
C ASP A 70 -6.00 -7.83 11.00
N LEU A 71 -6.52 -8.10 9.79
CA LEU A 71 -7.94 -7.95 9.49
C LEU A 71 -8.80 -8.93 10.30
N ALA A 72 -9.88 -8.40 10.86
CA ALA A 72 -10.93 -9.14 11.53
C ALA A 72 -12.26 -9.08 10.74
N VAL A 73 -13.18 -10.01 11.02
CA VAL A 73 -14.53 -9.98 10.45
C VAL A 73 -15.22 -8.67 10.84
N GLY A 74 -15.79 -8.00 9.85
CA GLY A 74 -16.43 -6.70 9.99
C GLY A 74 -15.53 -5.51 9.64
N ASP A 75 -14.20 -5.70 9.52
CA ASP A 75 -13.29 -4.59 9.15
C ASP A 75 -13.57 -4.10 7.72
N PRO A 76 -13.51 -2.78 7.50
CA PRO A 76 -13.59 -2.20 6.17
C PRO A 76 -12.25 -2.35 5.44
N VAL A 77 -12.30 -2.53 4.11
CA VAL A 77 -11.13 -2.61 3.24
C VAL A 77 -11.33 -1.79 1.96
N ASN A 78 -10.29 -1.10 1.52
CA ASN A 78 -10.28 -0.40 0.24
C ASN A 78 -10.15 -1.41 -0.90
N LEU A 79 -10.98 -1.28 -1.94
CA LEU A 79 -10.99 -2.16 -3.10
C LEU A 79 -10.82 -1.34 -4.39
N GLU A 80 -9.95 -1.86 -5.29
CA GLU A 80 -9.74 -1.30 -6.63
C GLU A 80 -9.53 -2.43 -7.62
N ARG A 81 -10.19 -2.35 -8.79
CA ARG A 81 -9.96 -3.24 -9.95
C ARG A 81 -8.69 -2.81 -10.70
N PRO A 82 -8.07 -3.72 -11.48
CA PRO A 82 -6.95 -3.34 -12.34
C PRO A 82 -7.36 -2.25 -13.33
N MET A 83 -6.45 -1.31 -13.57
CA MET A 83 -6.64 -0.30 -14.61
C MET A 83 -6.80 -0.96 -15.99
N ARG A 84 -7.70 -0.43 -16.81
CA ARG A 84 -7.85 -0.86 -18.21
C ARG A 84 -6.88 -0.13 -19.12
N LEU A 85 -6.39 -0.79 -20.18
CA LEU A 85 -5.62 -0.12 -21.23
C LEU A 85 -6.46 1.00 -21.85
N GLY A 86 -5.88 2.20 -21.94
CA GLY A 86 -6.59 3.39 -22.39
C GLY A 86 -7.44 4.08 -21.31
N GLY A 87 -7.49 3.52 -20.10
CA GLY A 87 -8.13 4.18 -18.95
C GLY A 87 -7.30 5.35 -18.41
N LEU A 88 -7.94 6.20 -17.61
CA LEU A 88 -7.28 7.32 -16.96
C LEU A 88 -6.41 6.84 -15.80
N VAL A 89 -5.21 7.40 -15.65
CA VAL A 89 -4.35 7.25 -14.49
C VAL A 89 -4.54 8.51 -13.61
N GLY A 90 -5.56 8.48 -12.75
CA GLY A 90 -5.91 9.63 -11.92
C GLY A 90 -5.04 9.79 -10.67
N GLY A 91 -4.33 8.73 -10.25
CA GLY A 91 -3.34 8.73 -9.16
C GLY A 91 -1.93 8.57 -9.72
N HIS A 92 -1.25 7.47 -9.35
CA HIS A 92 0.05 7.08 -9.91
C HIS A 92 0.03 5.58 -10.26
N LEU A 93 1.12 5.04 -10.80
CA LEU A 93 1.22 3.62 -11.14
C LEU A 93 1.42 2.81 -9.87
N VAL A 94 0.39 2.10 -9.43
CA VAL A 94 0.38 1.22 -8.26
C VAL A 94 0.39 -0.24 -8.72
N GLN A 95 1.32 -1.03 -8.21
CA GLN A 95 1.44 -2.43 -8.60
C GLN A 95 0.54 -3.36 -7.77
N GLY A 96 0.24 -2.95 -6.54
CA GLY A 96 -0.35 -3.81 -5.51
C GLY A 96 0.71 -4.64 -4.78
N HIS A 97 1.97 -4.20 -4.84
CA HIS A 97 3.11 -4.87 -4.22
C HIS A 97 3.58 -4.07 -3.01
N VAL A 98 2.99 -4.38 -1.87
CA VAL A 98 3.27 -3.70 -0.60
C VAL A 98 4.75 -3.80 -0.25
N ASP A 99 5.41 -2.67 -0.06
CA ASP A 99 6.83 -2.58 0.30
C ASP A 99 7.05 -2.70 1.81
N GLY A 100 6.06 -2.30 2.59
CA GLY A 100 6.12 -2.36 4.05
C GLY A 100 4.80 -1.95 4.70
N VAL A 101 4.78 -2.01 6.01
CA VAL A 101 3.63 -1.62 6.83
C VAL A 101 4.01 -0.45 7.70
N GLY A 102 3.33 0.67 7.51
CA GLY A 102 3.45 1.85 8.36
C GLY A 102 2.52 1.78 9.56
N THR A 103 2.76 2.63 10.53
CA THR A 103 1.88 2.80 11.70
C THR A 103 1.34 4.22 11.72
N VAL A 104 0.04 4.37 11.86
CA VAL A 104 -0.61 5.67 12.02
C VAL A 104 -0.17 6.29 13.33
N ALA A 105 0.58 7.39 13.27
CA ALA A 105 0.94 8.17 14.45
C ALA A 105 -0.20 9.11 14.87
N ALA A 106 -0.85 9.75 13.90
CA ALA A 106 -1.96 10.66 14.14
C ALA A 106 -2.88 10.81 12.92
N LEU A 107 -4.17 11.07 13.18
CA LEU A 107 -5.12 11.61 12.21
C LEU A 107 -5.74 12.86 12.82
N THR A 108 -5.24 14.04 12.46
CA THR A 108 -5.66 15.32 13.03
C THR A 108 -6.58 16.04 12.05
N ARG A 109 -7.85 16.21 12.41
CA ARG A 109 -8.83 16.94 11.58
C ARG A 109 -8.54 18.44 11.60
N GLN A 110 -8.59 19.05 10.41
CA GLN A 110 -8.37 20.48 10.20
C GLN A 110 -9.51 21.00 9.31
N ALA A 111 -10.54 21.54 9.92
CA ALA A 111 -11.81 21.86 9.25
C ALA A 111 -12.35 20.61 8.52
N GLU A 112 -12.51 20.67 7.21
CA GLU A 112 -13.03 19.54 6.40
C GLU A 112 -11.95 18.55 5.95
N THR A 113 -10.66 18.91 6.04
CA THR A 113 -9.53 18.06 5.71
C THR A 113 -8.99 17.33 6.94
N ALA A 114 -8.05 16.41 6.75
CA ALA A 114 -7.30 15.83 7.84
C ALA A 114 -5.82 15.70 7.49
N ARG A 115 -4.97 15.89 8.51
CA ARG A 115 -3.54 15.55 8.41
C ARG A 115 -3.36 14.15 8.97
N LEU A 116 -2.89 13.26 8.11
CA LEU A 116 -2.52 11.89 8.45
C LEU A 116 -1.01 11.81 8.58
N THR A 117 -0.51 11.39 9.74
CA THR A 117 0.91 11.17 9.99
C THR A 117 1.16 9.67 10.12
N ILE A 118 2.11 9.16 9.35
CA ILE A 118 2.45 7.74 9.30
C ILE A 118 3.94 7.57 9.57
N GLU A 119 4.26 6.75 10.57
CA GLU A 119 5.60 6.23 10.81
C GLU A 119 5.85 5.03 9.89
N TRP A 120 7.02 4.97 9.26
CA TRP A 120 7.40 3.81 8.46
C TRP A 120 8.40 2.89 9.19
N PRO A 121 8.37 1.59 8.91
CA PRO A 121 9.29 0.65 9.52
C PRO A 121 10.67 0.72 8.85
N GLY A 122 11.63 1.30 9.55
CA GLY A 122 13.04 1.23 9.19
C GLY A 122 13.49 2.14 8.03
N GLU A 123 14.81 2.27 7.91
CA GLU A 123 15.48 3.21 6.98
C GLU A 123 15.39 2.80 5.49
N ALA A 124 15.01 1.57 5.20
CA ALA A 124 15.04 1.03 3.83
C ALA A 124 14.05 1.70 2.87
N LEU A 125 12.91 2.20 3.37
CA LEU A 125 11.88 2.85 2.56
C LEU A 125 12.08 4.36 2.43
N ALA A 126 12.82 4.98 3.36
CA ALA A 126 13.05 6.43 3.38
C ALA A 126 13.58 7.00 2.05
N PRO A 127 14.55 6.36 1.35
CA PRO A 127 15.04 6.88 0.08
C PRO A 127 14.03 6.86 -1.07
N LEU A 128 12.92 6.13 -0.91
CA LEU A 128 11.86 6.01 -1.93
C LEU A 128 10.75 7.05 -1.75
N LEU A 129 10.72 7.73 -0.60
CA LEU A 129 9.80 8.82 -0.31
C LEU A 129 10.48 10.16 -0.63
N ILE A 130 9.77 11.01 -1.35
CA ILE A 130 10.24 12.38 -1.64
C ILE A 130 9.14 13.38 -1.28
N PRO A 131 9.49 14.59 -0.81
CA PRO A 131 8.50 15.65 -0.63
C PRO A 131 7.75 15.92 -1.92
N GLN A 132 6.43 16.05 -1.84
CA GLN A 132 5.50 16.20 -2.97
C GLN A 132 5.45 14.99 -3.94
N GLY A 133 6.09 13.87 -3.59
CA GLY A 133 6.00 12.62 -4.33
C GLY A 133 4.75 11.82 -3.99
N SER A 134 4.53 10.77 -4.77
CA SER A 134 3.41 9.86 -4.57
C SER A 134 3.77 8.71 -3.64
N VAL A 135 2.79 8.26 -2.86
CA VAL A 135 2.82 7.04 -2.06
C VAL A 135 1.42 6.45 -2.02
N ALA A 136 1.31 5.13 -2.06
CA ALA A 136 0.04 4.47 -1.82
C ALA A 136 -0.05 4.02 -0.35
N VAL A 137 -1.12 4.44 0.34
CA VAL A 137 -1.45 4.05 1.72
C VAL A 137 -2.76 3.27 1.70
N ASP A 138 -2.74 2.01 2.12
CA ASP A 138 -3.87 1.09 1.97
C ASP A 138 -4.51 1.16 0.57
N GLY A 139 -3.66 1.26 -0.47
CA GLY A 139 -4.07 1.35 -1.86
C GLY A 139 -4.56 2.72 -2.32
N VAL A 140 -4.56 3.74 -1.45
CA VAL A 140 -4.95 5.10 -1.81
C VAL A 140 -3.73 5.87 -2.28
N SER A 141 -3.75 6.39 -3.51
CA SER A 141 -2.70 7.28 -4.05
C SER A 141 -2.76 8.65 -3.38
N LEU A 142 -1.67 9.03 -2.73
CA LEU A 142 -1.58 10.24 -1.93
C LEU A 142 -0.26 10.97 -2.19
N THR A 143 -0.25 12.27 -1.89
CA THR A 143 0.94 13.11 -2.02
C THR A 143 1.57 13.34 -0.65
N VAL A 144 2.87 13.12 -0.53
CA VAL A 144 3.65 13.42 0.66
C VAL A 144 3.73 14.93 0.85
N ALA A 145 2.99 15.46 1.82
CA ALA A 145 2.98 16.90 2.12
C ALA A 145 4.23 17.32 2.92
N ARG A 146 4.70 16.46 3.82
CA ARG A 146 5.91 16.67 4.61
C ARG A 146 6.61 15.31 4.81
N LEU A 147 7.93 15.32 4.73
CA LEU A 147 8.77 14.17 5.01
C LEU A 147 9.70 14.53 6.17
N ASN A 148 9.67 13.74 7.25
CA ASN A 148 10.54 13.85 8.41
C ASN A 148 11.50 12.66 8.45
N GLU A 149 12.31 12.52 9.50
CA GLU A 149 13.28 11.41 9.62
C GLU A 149 12.62 10.04 9.83
N ARG A 150 11.45 9.97 10.48
CA ARG A 150 10.78 8.71 10.87
C ARG A 150 9.32 8.62 10.47
N ASP A 151 8.76 9.69 9.96
CA ASP A 151 7.36 9.77 9.55
C ASP A 151 7.18 10.69 8.34
N PHE A 152 6.03 10.59 7.72
CA PHE A 152 5.58 11.52 6.70
C PHE A 152 4.14 11.95 6.96
N GLU A 153 3.81 13.14 6.47
CA GLU A 153 2.48 13.71 6.58
C GLU A 153 1.81 13.80 5.22
N ILE A 154 0.52 13.51 5.21
CA ILE A 154 -0.38 13.63 4.06
C ILE A 154 -1.54 14.53 4.44
N MET A 155 -1.95 15.41 3.53
CA MET A 155 -3.22 16.13 3.65
C MET A 155 -4.30 15.35 2.93
N VAL A 156 -5.25 14.81 3.69
CA VAL A 156 -6.36 14.02 3.14
C VAL A 156 -7.58 14.93 2.98
N ILE A 157 -8.09 15.01 1.75
CA ILE A 157 -9.26 15.83 1.40
C ILE A 157 -10.57 15.15 1.82
N PRO A 158 -11.69 15.89 1.97
CA PRO A 158 -12.97 15.36 2.44
C PRO A 158 -13.47 14.17 1.62
N HIS A 159 -13.35 14.23 0.30
CA HIS A 159 -13.76 13.13 -0.57
C HIS A 159 -13.01 11.83 -0.25
N THR A 160 -11.69 11.88 -0.10
CA THR A 160 -10.86 10.71 0.22
C THR A 160 -11.17 10.16 1.61
N LEU A 161 -11.41 11.04 2.60
CA LEU A 161 -11.83 10.62 3.96
C LEU A 161 -13.16 9.87 3.94
N ALA A 162 -14.08 10.25 3.06
CA ALA A 162 -15.41 9.65 2.97
C ALA A 162 -15.42 8.39 2.09
N ALA A 163 -14.62 8.36 1.02
CA ALA A 163 -14.63 7.31 0.00
C ALA A 163 -13.69 6.14 0.31
N THR A 164 -12.85 6.25 1.36
CA THR A 164 -11.84 5.24 1.71
C THR A 164 -11.84 4.93 3.21
N THR A 165 -11.11 3.89 3.59
CA THR A 165 -10.91 3.53 5.01
C THR A 165 -10.11 4.57 5.78
N LEU A 166 -9.43 5.52 5.12
CA LEU A 166 -8.52 6.48 5.77
C LEU A 166 -9.24 7.38 6.78
N GLY A 167 -10.51 7.70 6.53
CA GLY A 167 -11.31 8.53 7.45
C GLY A 167 -11.59 7.90 8.82
N GLY A 168 -11.45 6.59 8.93
CA GLY A 168 -11.63 5.80 10.16
C GLY A 168 -10.32 5.40 10.86
N LEU A 169 -9.16 5.82 10.36
CA LEU A 169 -7.88 5.46 10.95
C LEU A 169 -7.71 6.08 12.34
N THR A 170 -7.06 5.35 13.22
CA THR A 170 -6.73 5.78 14.59
C THR A 170 -5.24 5.54 14.87
N PRO A 171 -4.63 6.29 15.80
CA PRO A 171 -3.25 6.05 16.21
C PRO A 171 -3.00 4.59 16.59
N GLY A 172 -1.86 4.04 16.16
CA GLY A 172 -1.47 2.65 16.35
C GLY A 172 -2.01 1.69 15.28
N LYS A 173 -2.93 2.11 14.40
CA LYS A 173 -3.41 1.26 13.29
C LYS A 173 -2.30 1.07 12.27
N ARG A 174 -2.13 -0.16 11.80
CA ARG A 174 -1.16 -0.50 10.75
C ARG A 174 -1.79 -0.31 9.37
N VAL A 175 -1.01 0.20 8.42
CA VAL A 175 -1.43 0.47 7.03
C VAL A 175 -0.39 -0.04 6.06
N ASN A 176 -0.82 -0.55 4.93
CA ASN A 176 0.05 -0.98 3.85
C ASN A 176 0.66 0.23 3.13
N LEU A 177 1.95 0.18 2.86
CA LEU A 177 2.67 1.21 2.12
C LEU A 177 3.23 0.61 0.84
N GLU A 178 2.95 1.24 -0.30
CA GLU A 178 3.62 0.97 -1.56
C GLU A 178 4.23 2.28 -2.07
N MET A 179 5.55 2.25 -2.28
CA MET A 179 6.32 3.37 -2.81
C MET A 179 6.16 3.46 -4.33
N ASP A 180 6.31 4.66 -4.87
CA ASP A 180 6.27 4.83 -6.33
C ASP A 180 7.31 3.93 -7.01
N MET A 181 6.85 3.10 -7.94
CA MET A 181 7.69 2.13 -8.64
C MET A 181 8.86 2.78 -9.38
N ILE A 182 8.72 4.03 -9.83
CA ILE A 182 9.79 4.77 -10.52
C ILE A 182 10.97 4.94 -9.56
N GLY A 183 10.72 5.34 -8.30
CA GLY A 183 11.74 5.45 -7.27
C GLY A 183 12.49 4.13 -7.03
N LYS A 184 11.77 3.01 -6.99
CA LYS A 184 12.35 1.66 -6.81
C LYS A 184 13.31 1.29 -7.96
N TYR A 185 12.94 1.54 -9.21
CA TYR A 185 13.81 1.26 -10.35
C TYR A 185 15.03 2.18 -10.38
N VAL A 186 14.86 3.47 -10.10
CA VAL A 186 15.97 4.42 -10.03
C VAL A 186 16.95 4.01 -8.92
N GLN A 187 16.47 3.71 -7.73
CA GLN A 187 17.30 3.25 -6.61
C GLN A 187 18.08 1.99 -7.00
N ARG A 188 17.43 1.00 -7.62
CA ARG A 188 18.10 -0.23 -8.03
C ARG A 188 19.20 0.00 -9.06
N ILE A 189 18.97 0.87 -10.04
CA ILE A 189 19.98 1.22 -11.06
C ILE A 189 21.19 1.93 -10.41
N LEU A 190 20.95 2.84 -9.49
CA LEU A 190 22.02 3.53 -8.76
C LEU A 190 22.86 2.58 -7.90
N GLN A 191 22.22 1.64 -7.21
CA GLN A 191 22.91 0.60 -6.43
C GLN A 191 23.83 -0.28 -7.31
N LEU A 192 23.42 -0.62 -8.52
CA LEU A 192 24.20 -1.42 -9.45
C LEU A 192 25.41 -0.66 -10.03
N ARG A 193 25.39 0.68 -9.98
CA ARG A 193 26.50 1.53 -10.44
C ARG A 193 27.51 1.88 -9.36
N GLN A 194 27.19 1.60 -8.10
CA GLN A 194 28.18 1.79 -7.01
C GLN A 194 29.25 0.69 -7.13
N PRO A 195 30.54 1.05 -7.11
CA PRO A 195 31.58 0.05 -7.05
C PRO A 195 31.40 -0.80 -5.78
N PRO A 196 31.73 -2.11 -5.83
CA PRO A 196 31.63 -2.95 -4.65
C PRO A 196 32.44 -2.31 -3.52
N ALA A 197 31.85 -2.29 -2.32
CA ALA A 197 32.54 -1.79 -1.14
C ALA A 197 33.92 -2.47 -1.01
N PRO A 198 34.98 -1.73 -0.68
CA PRO A 198 36.31 -2.31 -0.52
C PRO A 198 36.22 -3.46 0.48
N THR A 199 36.61 -4.66 0.04
CA THR A 199 36.66 -5.83 0.92
C THR A 199 37.77 -5.58 1.91
N ARG A 200 37.43 -5.43 3.19
CA ARG A 200 38.45 -5.42 4.26
C ARG A 200 39.15 -6.78 4.24
N GLY A 201 40.42 -6.80 3.89
CA GLY A 201 41.27 -7.97 4.04
C GLY A 201 41.30 -8.43 5.49
N PRO A 202 41.68 -9.69 5.77
CA PRO A 202 41.76 -10.22 7.14
C PRO A 202 42.70 -9.40 8.06
N ASP A 203 43.55 -8.55 7.51
CA ASP A 203 44.52 -7.69 8.25
C ASP A 203 44.06 -6.25 8.47
N GLY A 204 42.78 -5.93 8.18
CA GLY A 204 42.23 -4.59 8.42
C GLY A 204 42.77 -3.48 7.51
N ARG A 205 43.58 -3.78 6.47
CA ARG A 205 44.16 -2.80 5.54
C ARG A 205 43.22 -2.66 4.30
N GLU A 206 42.94 -1.41 3.90
CA GLU A 206 42.23 -1.11 2.66
C GLU A 206 43.09 -1.54 1.47
N GLY A 207 42.61 -2.52 0.70
CA GLY A 207 43.20 -2.91 -0.56
C GLY A 207 42.90 -1.87 -1.63
N THR A 208 43.87 -1.04 -1.98
CA THR A 208 43.84 -0.22 -3.21
C THR A 208 44.01 -1.15 -4.42
N ARG A 209 42.99 -1.18 -5.31
CA ARG A 209 43.17 -1.59 -6.71
C ARG A 209 42.91 -0.42 -7.61
#